data_a833d5345af1471b2f635b114a7bd85c
#
_entry.id   a833d5345af1471b2f635b114a7bd85c
#
_cell.length_a   1.000
_cell.length_b   1.000
_cell.length_c   1.000
_cell.angle_alpha   90.00
_cell.angle_beta   90.00
_cell.angle_gamma   90.00
#
_symmetry.space_group_name_H-M   'P 1'
#
loop_
_entity.id
_entity.type
_entity.pdbx_description
1 polymer ?
#
loop_
_entity_poly.entity_id
_entity_poly.type
_entity_poly.pdbx_seq_one_letter_code
_entity_poly.pdbx_strand_id
1 'polypeptide(L)'
;MRSRGKGKRAAALLALAAFACAGGAAARQMQARRVPLTIEVVAPQADALPAAALQDEEKPSVLLYHTHTWEAYEMTEDAQYVPTETWRTRDERFNMLRVGEELARCLRDLGFSVVHDTTAFEPPNLSGAYTRSLAMLEARLAAGETYDYIFDIHRDAYSGLYNGANCVEQDGRRIAYVMLLVGKGTGATGSGFDERPDWPRNLELAQALTDALNAAAPGVSREVKVKSGRFNQHVSTGALLIEVGNNRNTLAEALAACPVIAQALAQVHAARTLQ
;
A
#
# COMPACT_ATOMS: atom_id res chain seq x y z
N MET A 1 8.38 62.00 31.10
CA MET A 1 8.80 61.63 32.48
C MET A 1 9.25 60.19 32.45
N ARG A 2 10.54 59.96 32.50
CA ARG A 2 11.38 59.31 33.53
C ARG A 2 10.88 57.87 33.86
N SER A 3 11.67 56.79 33.86
CA SER A 3 13.10 56.61 34.18
C SER A 3 13.51 55.18 33.80
N ARG A 4 14.53 55.00 33.16
CA ARG A 4 15.80 54.25 33.31
C ARG A 4 15.94 53.35 34.53
N GLY A 5 16.32 52.13 34.29
CA GLY A 5 16.94 51.22 35.27
C GLY A 5 17.90 50.24 34.57
N LYS A 6 19.18 50.56 34.66
CA LYS A 6 20.35 49.75 34.23
C LYS A 6 20.81 48.83 35.37
N GLY A 7 21.45 47.75 35.00
CA GLY A 7 22.45 47.05 35.86
C GLY A 7 22.21 45.54 35.88
N LYS A 8 23.17 44.62 35.88
CA LYS A 8 24.64 44.68 35.80
C LYS A 8 25.12 43.31 35.37
N ARG A 9 26.20 43.27 34.66
CA ARG A 9 27.01 42.08 34.36
C ARG A 9 27.65 41.56 35.65
N ALA A 10 27.81 40.24 35.72
CA ALA A 10 28.86 39.63 36.51
C ALA A 10 29.40 38.39 35.79
N ALA A 11 30.61 38.53 35.30
CA ALA A 11 31.50 37.44 34.89
C ALA A 11 32.19 36.90 36.15
N ALA A 12 32.39 35.60 36.23
CA ALA A 12 33.35 35.00 37.13
C ALA A 12 34.16 33.94 36.38
N LEU A 13 35.43 34.24 36.33
CA LEU A 13 36.56 33.43 35.82
C LEU A 13 37.15 32.58 36.93
N LEU A 14 37.83 31.47 36.56
CA LEU A 14 38.96 30.77 37.16
C LEU A 14 38.65 29.80 38.32
N ALA A 15 39.23 28.55 38.25
CA ALA A 15 40.65 28.29 38.44
C ALA A 15 41.08 26.89 38.01
N LEU A 16 42.19 26.81 37.29
CA LEU A 16 43.06 25.62 37.14
C LEU A 16 43.67 25.23 38.49
N ALA A 17 43.74 23.96 38.80
CA ALA A 17 44.72 23.41 39.75
C ALA A 17 45.33 22.15 39.14
N ALA A 18 46.59 22.27 38.74
CA ALA A 18 47.46 21.16 38.41
C ALA A 18 47.99 20.57 39.72
N PHE A 19 47.91 19.24 39.83
CA PHE A 19 48.68 18.51 40.84
C PHE A 19 49.56 17.48 40.13
N ALA A 20 50.84 17.78 40.10
CA ALA A 20 51.87 16.81 39.72
C ALA A 20 52.34 16.12 41.04
N CYS A 21 52.27 14.78 41.06
CA CYS A 21 53.03 13.99 41.97
C CYS A 21 53.76 12.89 41.22
N ALA A 22 55.08 13.02 41.31
CA ALA A 22 56.03 12.02 40.84
C ALA A 22 56.01 10.82 41.81
N GLY A 23 56.02 9.62 41.23
CA GLY A 23 56.23 8.39 41.97
C GLY A 23 56.61 7.30 41.00
N GLY A 24 57.94 7.07 40.83
CA GLY A 24 58.48 6.02 40.04
C GLY A 24 58.30 4.64 40.68
N ALA A 25 57.98 3.64 39.85
CA ALA A 25 58.37 2.26 40.11
C ALA A 25 58.22 1.40 38.84
N ALA A 26 59.34 0.87 38.41
CA ALA A 26 59.58 -0.40 37.77
C ALA A 26 58.59 -0.87 36.65
N ALA A 27 58.93 -0.57 35.43
CA ALA A 27 58.41 -1.25 34.27
C ALA A 27 58.89 -2.72 34.26
N ARG A 28 57.99 -3.66 34.54
CA ARG A 28 58.11 -5.05 34.08
C ARG A 28 57.48 -5.16 32.71
N GLN A 29 58.34 -5.29 31.71
CA GLN A 29 57.93 -5.67 30.34
C GLN A 29 57.37 -7.10 30.37
N MET A 30 56.07 -7.25 30.43
CA MET A 30 55.43 -8.48 30.02
C MET A 30 55.18 -8.40 28.52
N GLN A 31 56.03 -9.08 27.76
CA GLN A 31 55.83 -9.33 26.34
C GLN A 31 54.63 -10.26 26.19
N ALA A 32 53.44 -9.69 25.94
CA ALA A 32 52.29 -10.46 25.55
C ALA A 32 52.52 -11.04 24.16
N ARG A 33 52.73 -12.35 24.08
CA ARG A 33 52.70 -13.12 22.83
C ARG A 33 51.30 -12.89 22.20
N ARG A 34 51.26 -12.14 21.13
CA ARG A 34 50.11 -12.08 20.25
C ARG A 34 50.02 -13.44 19.54
N VAL A 35 49.10 -14.29 19.95
CA VAL A 35 48.62 -15.43 19.17
C VAL A 35 47.70 -14.83 18.13
N PRO A 36 47.95 -15.00 16.82
CA PRO A 36 47.00 -14.58 15.80
C PRO A 36 45.75 -15.46 15.93
N LEU A 37 44.62 -14.86 16.35
CA LEU A 37 43.34 -15.52 16.24
C LEU A 37 42.95 -15.46 14.76
N THR A 38 43.22 -16.55 14.07
CA THR A 38 42.63 -16.76 12.73
C THR A 38 41.18 -17.16 12.95
N ILE A 39 40.26 -16.21 12.84
CA ILE A 39 38.84 -16.50 12.77
C ILE A 39 38.63 -17.04 11.35
N GLU A 40 38.56 -18.36 11.18
CA GLU A 40 37.95 -18.95 10.00
C GLU A 40 36.48 -18.57 10.03
N VAL A 41 36.11 -17.58 9.18
CA VAL A 41 34.72 -17.34 8.86
C VAL A 41 34.28 -18.52 8.00
N VAL A 42 33.79 -19.57 8.62
CA VAL A 42 33.00 -20.58 7.92
C VAL A 42 31.72 -19.86 7.49
N ALA A 43 31.67 -19.45 6.23
CA ALA A 43 30.41 -19.05 5.62
C ALA A 43 29.41 -20.22 5.83
N PRO A 44 28.19 -19.94 6.34
CA PRO A 44 27.18 -20.99 6.36
C PRO A 44 27.00 -21.43 4.89
N GLN A 45 27.35 -22.67 4.60
CA GLN A 45 26.83 -23.32 3.41
C GLN A 45 25.32 -23.27 3.58
N ALA A 46 24.70 -22.43 2.77
CA ALA A 46 23.29 -22.55 2.51
C ALA A 46 23.14 -23.95 1.86
N ASP A 47 22.84 -24.94 2.69
CA ASP A 47 22.27 -26.16 2.19
C ASP A 47 21.05 -25.71 1.39
N ALA A 48 21.18 -25.79 0.07
CA ALA A 48 20.04 -25.68 -0.81
C ALA A 48 19.07 -26.74 -0.31
N LEU A 49 18.03 -26.30 0.37
CA LEU A 49 16.89 -27.15 0.66
C LEU A 49 16.56 -27.84 -0.66
N PRO A 50 16.46 -29.17 -0.69
CA PRO A 50 16.04 -29.85 -1.90
C PRO A 50 14.79 -29.12 -2.35
N ALA A 51 14.73 -28.77 -3.64
CA ALA A 51 13.51 -28.33 -4.26
C ALA A 51 12.51 -29.47 -4.06
N ALA A 52 11.92 -29.52 -2.86
CA ALA A 52 10.74 -30.32 -2.63
C ALA A 52 9.78 -29.81 -3.69
N ALA A 53 9.42 -30.70 -4.60
CA ALA A 53 8.34 -30.48 -5.54
C ALA A 53 7.23 -29.85 -4.71
N LEU A 54 7.01 -28.56 -4.93
CA LEU A 54 5.85 -27.85 -4.42
C LEU A 54 4.70 -28.72 -4.92
N GLN A 55 4.07 -29.45 -3.98
CA GLN A 55 2.77 -30.04 -4.25
C GLN A 55 1.98 -28.90 -4.88
N ASP A 56 1.16 -29.18 -5.88
CA ASP A 56 0.27 -28.25 -6.58
C ASP A 56 -0.63 -27.56 -5.53
N GLU A 57 -0.07 -26.69 -4.73
CA GLU A 57 -0.83 -25.76 -3.90
C GLU A 57 -1.49 -24.82 -4.88
N GLU A 58 -2.79 -24.88 -4.92
CA GLU A 58 -3.62 -24.05 -5.78
C GLU A 58 -3.24 -22.58 -5.53
N LYS A 59 -2.70 -21.93 -6.56
CA LYS A 59 -2.22 -20.56 -6.43
C LYS A 59 -3.37 -19.66 -5.98
N PRO A 60 -3.17 -18.77 -5.00
CA PRO A 60 -4.22 -17.84 -4.59
C PRO A 60 -4.70 -17.02 -5.79
N SER A 61 -6.00 -16.93 -5.94
CA SER A 61 -6.67 -16.38 -7.10
C SER A 61 -7.20 -14.97 -6.84
N VAL A 62 -6.97 -14.06 -7.78
CA VAL A 62 -7.40 -12.66 -7.69
C VAL A 62 -8.12 -12.23 -8.96
N LEU A 63 -9.31 -11.66 -8.81
CA LEU A 63 -9.97 -10.90 -9.85
C LEU A 63 -9.76 -9.41 -9.60
N LEU A 64 -9.16 -8.71 -10.56
CA LEU A 64 -9.09 -7.25 -10.61
C LEU A 64 -10.08 -6.74 -11.65
N TYR A 65 -10.86 -5.73 -11.31
CA TYR A 65 -11.76 -5.03 -12.23
C TYR A 65 -11.88 -3.55 -11.84
N HIS A 66 -12.59 -2.77 -12.62
CA HIS A 66 -12.71 -1.32 -12.47
C HIS A 66 -14.13 -0.87 -12.77
N THR A 67 -14.96 -0.65 -11.75
CA THR A 67 -16.29 -0.06 -11.95
C THR A 67 -16.19 1.29 -12.66
N HIS A 68 -15.14 2.07 -12.37
CA HIS A 68 -14.83 3.35 -12.99
C HIS A 68 -13.51 3.31 -13.76
N THR A 69 -13.51 2.61 -14.89
CA THR A 69 -12.36 2.34 -15.76
C THR A 69 -11.63 3.61 -16.22
N TRP A 70 -12.40 4.69 -16.50
CA TRP A 70 -11.86 5.92 -17.11
C TRP A 70 -11.32 6.94 -16.10
N GLU A 71 -11.34 6.66 -14.82
CA GLU A 71 -10.66 7.48 -13.82
C GLU A 71 -9.18 7.61 -14.13
N ALA A 72 -8.66 8.83 -13.99
CA ALA A 72 -7.28 9.17 -14.30
C ALA A 72 -6.72 10.12 -13.24
N TYR A 73 -5.44 10.36 -13.34
CA TYR A 73 -4.64 11.16 -12.40
C TYR A 73 -4.29 12.53 -12.98
N GLU A 74 -3.61 13.37 -12.19
CA GLU A 74 -3.09 14.65 -12.64
C GLU A 74 -2.09 14.42 -13.79
N MET A 75 -2.23 15.20 -14.86
CA MET A 75 -1.30 15.15 -16.00
C MET A 75 0.06 15.71 -15.62
N THR A 76 1.11 15.07 -16.11
CA THR A 76 2.50 15.53 -16.02
C THR A 76 3.07 15.67 -17.42
N GLU A 77 4.29 16.22 -17.57
CA GLU A 77 4.93 16.31 -18.88
C GLU A 77 5.06 14.97 -19.58
N ASP A 78 5.32 13.89 -18.79
CA ASP A 78 5.50 12.52 -19.29
C ASP A 78 4.18 11.71 -19.39
N ALA A 79 3.08 12.22 -18.82
CA ALA A 79 1.80 11.54 -18.76
C ALA A 79 0.66 12.48 -19.21
N GLN A 80 0.67 12.77 -20.51
CA GLN A 80 -0.35 13.58 -21.16
C GLN A 80 -1.39 12.69 -21.83
N TYR A 81 -2.67 13.01 -21.62
CA TYR A 81 -3.79 12.30 -22.24
C TYR A 81 -4.86 13.29 -22.71
N VAL A 82 -5.73 12.84 -23.60
CA VAL A 82 -6.91 13.61 -23.99
C VAL A 82 -8.02 13.33 -22.97
N PRO A 83 -8.43 14.31 -22.16
CA PRO A 83 -9.47 14.09 -21.16
C PRO A 83 -10.86 13.99 -21.83
N THR A 84 -11.70 13.07 -21.33
CA THR A 84 -13.13 13.04 -21.60
C THR A 84 -13.88 13.96 -20.64
N GLU A 85 -13.40 14.05 -19.42
CA GLU A 85 -13.80 14.94 -18.33
C GLU A 85 -12.57 15.24 -17.47
N THR A 86 -12.66 16.13 -16.49
CA THR A 86 -11.57 16.40 -15.58
C THR A 86 -11.11 15.12 -14.85
N TRP A 87 -9.84 14.79 -14.98
CA TRP A 87 -9.21 13.55 -14.45
C TRP A 87 -9.90 12.26 -14.92
N ARG A 88 -10.33 12.25 -16.16
CA ARG A 88 -10.93 11.05 -16.81
C ARG A 88 -10.47 10.95 -18.25
N THR A 89 -10.13 9.73 -18.69
CA THR A 89 -9.74 9.47 -20.08
C THR A 89 -10.08 8.04 -20.49
N ARG A 90 -10.33 7.86 -21.79
CA ARG A 90 -10.46 6.52 -22.40
C ARG A 90 -9.13 5.93 -22.80
N ASP A 91 -8.04 6.69 -22.70
CA ASP A 91 -6.71 6.20 -23.01
C ASP A 91 -6.24 5.26 -21.88
N GLU A 92 -6.24 3.96 -22.19
CA GLU A 92 -5.92 2.87 -21.26
C GLU A 92 -4.50 2.99 -20.67
N ARG A 93 -3.61 3.73 -21.31
CA ARG A 93 -2.26 3.99 -20.84
C ARG A 93 -2.22 4.91 -19.62
N PHE A 94 -3.31 5.67 -19.35
CA PHE A 94 -3.36 6.74 -18.35
C PHE A 94 -4.55 6.66 -17.39
N ASN A 95 -5.36 5.61 -17.50
CA ASN A 95 -6.53 5.40 -16.63
C ASN A 95 -6.33 4.20 -15.69
N MET A 96 -7.41 3.76 -15.04
CA MET A 96 -7.34 2.68 -14.05
C MET A 96 -6.90 1.34 -14.63
N LEU A 97 -7.09 1.10 -15.93
CA LEU A 97 -6.58 -0.12 -16.58
C LEU A 97 -5.06 -0.23 -16.48
N ARG A 98 -4.33 0.89 -16.62
CA ARG A 98 -2.87 0.88 -16.46
C ARG A 98 -2.44 0.54 -15.03
N VAL A 99 -3.17 1.01 -14.03
CA VAL A 99 -2.93 0.68 -12.63
C VAL A 99 -3.23 -0.80 -12.36
N GLY A 100 -4.37 -1.29 -12.86
CA GLY A 100 -4.75 -2.70 -12.74
C GLY A 100 -3.75 -3.64 -13.41
N GLU A 101 -3.24 -3.28 -14.59
CA GLU A 101 -2.20 -4.04 -15.29
C GLU A 101 -0.92 -4.17 -14.46
N GLU A 102 -0.43 -3.05 -13.88
CA GLU A 102 0.76 -3.05 -13.04
C GLU A 102 0.55 -3.86 -11.76
N LEU A 103 -0.60 -3.71 -11.11
CA LEU A 103 -0.93 -4.50 -9.92
C LEU A 103 -1.02 -5.99 -10.26
N ALA A 104 -1.67 -6.34 -11.37
CA ALA A 104 -1.74 -7.73 -11.85
C ALA A 104 -0.36 -8.32 -12.12
N ARG A 105 0.54 -7.54 -12.72
CA ARG A 105 1.94 -7.95 -12.92
C ARG A 105 2.64 -8.22 -11.58
N CYS A 106 2.57 -7.28 -10.64
CA CYS A 106 3.19 -7.43 -9.32
C CYS A 106 2.65 -8.64 -8.55
N LEU A 107 1.35 -8.91 -8.63
CA LEU A 107 0.74 -10.07 -7.97
C LEU A 107 1.20 -11.39 -8.63
N ARG A 108 1.25 -11.45 -9.97
CA ARG A 108 1.74 -12.65 -10.68
C ARG A 108 3.19 -12.93 -10.36
N ASP A 109 4.03 -11.91 -10.23
CA ASP A 109 5.43 -12.04 -9.82
C ASP A 109 5.58 -12.64 -8.40
N LEU A 110 4.56 -12.49 -7.55
CA LEU A 110 4.46 -13.08 -6.20
C LEU A 110 3.72 -14.44 -6.18
N GLY A 111 3.39 -15.00 -7.34
CA GLY A 111 2.82 -16.34 -7.45
C GLY A 111 1.29 -16.41 -7.46
N PHE A 112 0.57 -15.28 -7.47
CA PHE A 112 -0.88 -15.27 -7.60
C PHE A 112 -1.35 -15.63 -9.01
N SER A 113 -2.50 -16.30 -9.09
CA SER A 113 -3.28 -16.42 -10.33
C SER A 113 -4.17 -15.19 -10.46
N VAL A 114 -3.97 -14.37 -11.50
CA VAL A 114 -4.66 -13.08 -11.61
C VAL A 114 -5.43 -12.98 -12.91
N VAL A 115 -6.73 -12.74 -12.80
CA VAL A 115 -7.59 -12.29 -13.89
C VAL A 115 -7.73 -10.78 -13.76
N HIS A 116 -7.38 -10.03 -14.82
CA HIS A 116 -7.61 -8.60 -14.91
C HIS A 116 -8.71 -8.35 -15.94
N ASP A 117 -9.90 -8.01 -15.47
CA ASP A 117 -11.04 -7.65 -16.31
C ASP A 117 -10.95 -6.19 -16.74
N THR A 118 -10.80 -5.97 -18.03
CA THR A 118 -10.61 -4.62 -18.61
C THR A 118 -11.91 -4.05 -19.18
N THR A 119 -13.05 -4.65 -18.90
CA THR A 119 -14.36 -4.20 -19.40
C THR A 119 -14.67 -2.78 -18.89
N ALA A 120 -15.03 -1.89 -19.80
CA ALA A 120 -15.48 -0.55 -19.46
C ALA A 120 -16.96 -0.57 -19.04
N PHE A 121 -17.22 -0.32 -17.75
CA PHE A 121 -18.59 -0.34 -17.20
C PHE A 121 -19.28 1.03 -17.21
N GLU A 122 -18.61 2.11 -17.61
CA GLU A 122 -19.17 3.45 -17.60
C GLU A 122 -20.12 3.76 -18.76
N PRO A 123 -19.92 3.24 -19.96
CA PRO A 123 -20.91 3.41 -21.02
C PRO A 123 -22.25 2.72 -20.69
N PRO A 124 -23.41 3.27 -21.09
CA PRO A 124 -23.58 4.57 -21.74
C PRO A 124 -23.58 5.77 -20.77
N ASN A 125 -23.58 5.53 -19.48
CA ASN A 125 -23.57 6.56 -18.44
C ASN A 125 -22.88 6.07 -17.15
N LEU A 126 -22.35 7.01 -16.37
CA LEU A 126 -21.63 6.72 -15.15
C LEU A 126 -22.52 6.11 -14.06
N SER A 127 -23.78 6.56 -13.94
CA SER A 127 -24.69 6.14 -12.87
C SER A 127 -25.04 4.65 -12.87
N GLY A 128 -24.94 3.98 -14.00
CA GLY A 128 -25.21 2.54 -14.14
C GLY A 128 -23.96 1.65 -14.04
N ALA A 129 -22.77 2.21 -13.78
CA ALA A 129 -21.51 1.46 -13.80
C ALA A 129 -21.50 0.31 -12.79
N TYR A 130 -21.91 0.54 -11.55
CA TYR A 130 -22.01 -0.51 -10.52
C TYR A 130 -22.98 -1.64 -10.87
N THR A 131 -24.08 -1.34 -11.54
CA THR A 131 -25.03 -2.38 -12.01
C THR A 131 -24.39 -3.25 -13.09
N ARG A 132 -23.63 -2.65 -14.01
CA ARG A 132 -22.97 -3.38 -15.09
C ARG A 132 -21.78 -4.20 -14.60
N SER A 133 -20.98 -3.66 -13.69
CA SER A 133 -19.89 -4.41 -13.06
C SER A 133 -20.42 -5.56 -12.19
N LEU A 134 -21.56 -5.37 -11.50
CA LEU A 134 -22.21 -6.46 -10.77
C LEU A 134 -22.64 -7.59 -11.73
N ALA A 135 -23.28 -7.24 -12.83
CA ALA A 135 -23.71 -8.25 -13.81
C ALA A 135 -22.53 -9.08 -14.36
N MET A 136 -21.35 -8.47 -14.56
CA MET A 136 -20.13 -9.18 -14.93
C MET A 136 -19.70 -10.15 -13.81
N LEU A 137 -19.66 -9.68 -12.55
CA LEU A 137 -19.29 -10.52 -11.40
C LEU A 137 -20.22 -11.71 -11.24
N GLU A 138 -21.54 -11.47 -11.30
CA GLU A 138 -22.57 -12.52 -11.20
C GLU A 138 -22.44 -13.54 -12.34
N ALA A 139 -22.16 -13.09 -13.58
CA ALA A 139 -21.98 -13.98 -14.71
C ALA A 139 -20.74 -14.89 -14.54
N ARG A 140 -19.62 -14.37 -14.03
CA ARG A 140 -18.43 -15.17 -13.77
C ARG A 140 -18.67 -16.21 -12.67
N LEU A 141 -19.27 -15.79 -11.55
CA LEU A 141 -19.61 -16.70 -10.45
C LEU A 141 -20.62 -17.76 -10.88
N ALA A 142 -21.62 -17.40 -11.69
CA ALA A 142 -22.57 -18.36 -12.25
C ALA A 142 -21.92 -19.35 -13.24
N ALA A 143 -20.83 -18.96 -13.89
CA ALA A 143 -20.02 -19.84 -14.74
C ALA A 143 -19.12 -20.80 -13.93
N GLY A 144 -19.13 -20.69 -12.59
CA GLY A 144 -18.32 -21.53 -11.69
C GLY A 144 -16.92 -21.00 -11.42
N GLU A 145 -16.60 -19.75 -11.86
CA GLU A 145 -15.33 -19.13 -11.49
C GLU A 145 -15.31 -18.82 -9.98
N THR A 146 -14.18 -19.07 -9.34
CA THR A 146 -13.96 -18.78 -7.92
C THR A 146 -12.71 -17.94 -7.73
N TYR A 147 -12.75 -17.05 -6.74
CA TYR A 147 -11.63 -16.16 -6.44
C TYR A 147 -11.48 -16.00 -4.94
N ASP A 148 -10.24 -16.09 -4.43
CA ASP A 148 -9.92 -15.77 -3.05
C ASP A 148 -10.12 -14.29 -2.76
N TYR A 149 -9.81 -13.46 -3.77
CA TYR A 149 -9.91 -12.00 -3.68
C TYR A 149 -10.55 -11.41 -4.94
N ILE A 150 -11.44 -10.45 -4.73
CA ILE A 150 -12.12 -9.69 -5.81
C ILE A 150 -11.94 -8.20 -5.52
N PHE A 151 -11.13 -7.52 -6.31
CA PHE A 151 -10.79 -6.12 -6.05
C PHE A 151 -11.32 -5.19 -7.15
N ASP A 152 -12.13 -4.23 -6.73
CA ASP A 152 -12.53 -3.08 -7.54
C ASP A 152 -11.48 -1.97 -7.35
N ILE A 153 -10.66 -1.74 -8.37
CA ILE A 153 -9.54 -0.81 -8.28
C ILE A 153 -9.97 0.56 -8.80
N HIS A 154 -9.85 1.55 -7.92
CA HIS A 154 -10.25 2.93 -8.11
C HIS A 154 -9.13 3.91 -7.74
N ARG A 155 -9.39 5.18 -7.93
CA ARG A 155 -8.72 6.29 -7.27
C ARG A 155 -9.74 7.18 -6.57
N ASP A 156 -9.43 7.71 -5.37
CA ASP A 156 -10.35 8.56 -4.62
C ASP A 156 -10.59 9.91 -5.35
N ALA A 157 -11.81 10.42 -5.25
CA ALA A 157 -12.17 11.74 -5.74
C ALA A 157 -11.86 12.79 -4.65
N TYR A 158 -10.78 13.52 -4.82
CA TYR A 158 -10.33 14.52 -3.88
C TYR A 158 -10.59 15.94 -4.41
N SER A 159 -11.33 16.75 -3.66
CA SER A 159 -11.70 18.13 -4.02
C SER A 159 -10.71 19.19 -3.53
N GLY A 160 -9.76 18.84 -2.68
CA GLY A 160 -8.75 19.75 -2.15
C GLY A 160 -7.65 20.10 -3.15
N LEU A 161 -6.84 21.10 -2.81
CA LEU A 161 -5.64 21.44 -3.57
C LEU A 161 -4.55 20.38 -3.30
N TYR A 162 -3.75 20.09 -4.32
CA TYR A 162 -2.56 19.27 -4.14
C TYR A 162 -1.57 20.01 -3.22
N ASN A 163 -1.19 19.36 -2.12
CA ASN A 163 -0.29 19.92 -1.13
C ASN A 163 0.92 19.00 -0.84
N GLY A 164 1.17 18.02 -1.69
CA GLY A 164 2.24 17.02 -1.50
C GLY A 164 1.93 15.94 -0.43
N ALA A 165 0.82 16.07 0.30
CA ALA A 165 0.47 15.17 1.40
C ALA A 165 -0.32 13.93 0.96
N ASN A 166 -0.41 13.66 -0.35
CA ASN A 166 -1.17 12.54 -0.91
C ASN A 166 -0.30 11.32 -1.21
N CYS A 167 0.93 11.29 -0.72
CA CYS A 167 1.87 10.19 -0.87
C CYS A 167 2.87 10.14 0.29
N VAL A 168 3.48 8.97 0.47
CA VAL A 168 4.69 8.81 1.27
C VAL A 168 5.91 8.80 0.36
N GLU A 169 7.07 9.06 0.93
CA GLU A 169 8.35 8.93 0.23
C GLU A 169 9.12 7.76 0.85
N GLN A 170 9.50 6.81 0.01
CA GLN A 170 10.31 5.66 0.41
C GLN A 170 11.34 5.36 -0.68
N ASP A 171 12.61 5.23 -0.30
CA ASP A 171 13.74 4.94 -1.19
C ASP A 171 13.82 5.90 -2.40
N GLY A 172 13.53 7.18 -2.17
CA GLY A 172 13.52 8.23 -3.19
C GLY A 172 12.34 8.14 -4.17
N ARG A 173 11.34 7.33 -3.89
CA ARG A 173 10.11 7.20 -4.69
C ARG A 173 8.93 7.76 -3.92
N ARG A 174 8.08 8.48 -4.62
CA ARG A 174 6.80 8.93 -4.12
C ARG A 174 5.76 7.85 -4.39
N ILE A 175 5.10 7.38 -3.35
CA ILE A 175 4.10 6.30 -3.38
C ILE A 175 2.76 6.91 -2.99
N ALA A 176 1.77 6.83 -3.87
CA ALA A 176 0.43 7.33 -3.58
C ALA A 176 -0.18 6.60 -2.37
N TYR A 177 -0.95 7.32 -1.55
CA TYR A 177 -1.69 6.69 -0.48
C TYR A 177 -2.66 5.63 -1.01
N VAL A 178 -2.82 4.57 -0.25
CA VAL A 178 -3.82 3.55 -0.50
C VAL A 178 -4.93 3.68 0.55
N MET A 179 -6.18 3.54 0.15
CA MET A 179 -7.31 3.52 1.07
C MET A 179 -8.23 2.36 0.72
N LEU A 180 -8.59 1.59 1.73
CA LEU A 180 -9.53 0.49 1.56
C LEU A 180 -10.92 0.95 1.97
N LEU A 181 -11.91 0.60 1.15
CA LEU A 181 -13.30 0.97 1.37
C LEU A 181 -14.14 -0.30 1.54
N VAL A 182 -14.94 -0.31 2.61
CA VAL A 182 -15.88 -1.39 2.92
C VAL A 182 -17.30 -0.85 2.90
N GLY A 183 -18.17 -1.54 2.16
CA GLY A 183 -19.58 -1.23 2.06
C GLY A 183 -20.41 -2.05 3.04
N LYS A 184 -21.18 -1.39 3.90
CA LYS A 184 -22.11 -2.06 4.83
C LYS A 184 -23.35 -2.63 4.14
N GLY A 185 -23.77 -2.06 3.00
CA GLY A 185 -25.04 -2.38 2.36
C GLY A 185 -26.27 -2.02 3.20
N THR A 186 -26.15 -1.03 4.10
CA THR A 186 -27.24 -0.62 5.01
C THR A 186 -27.58 0.85 4.83
N GLY A 187 -28.86 1.21 4.95
CA GLY A 187 -29.31 2.59 4.99
C GLY A 187 -29.16 3.36 3.68
N ALA A 188 -28.87 2.69 2.57
CA ALA A 188 -28.85 3.32 1.28
C ALA A 188 -30.25 3.40 0.68
N THR A 189 -30.50 4.46 -0.04
CA THR A 189 -31.72 4.63 -0.79
C THR A 189 -31.65 3.81 -2.07
N GLY A 190 -32.46 2.78 -2.18
CA GLY A 190 -32.58 1.98 -3.39
C GLY A 190 -32.57 0.48 -3.12
N SER A 191 -33.22 -0.28 -3.98
CA SER A 191 -33.27 -1.73 -3.91
C SER A 191 -31.85 -2.32 -4.07
N GLY A 192 -31.50 -3.25 -3.20
CA GLY A 192 -30.26 -4.01 -3.29
C GLY A 192 -29.08 -3.46 -2.48
N PHE A 193 -29.27 -2.45 -1.63
CA PHE A 193 -28.23 -1.96 -0.73
C PHE A 193 -28.27 -2.56 0.67
N ASP A 194 -29.36 -3.17 1.04
CA ASP A 194 -29.72 -3.64 2.38
C ASP A 194 -29.32 -5.11 2.65
N GLU A 195 -28.84 -5.81 1.65
CA GLU A 195 -28.44 -7.21 1.76
C GLU A 195 -26.92 -7.36 1.72
N ARG A 196 -26.31 -7.25 2.89
CA ARG A 196 -24.86 -7.47 3.07
C ARG A 196 -24.58 -8.21 4.36
N PRO A 197 -24.83 -9.51 4.42
CA PRO A 197 -24.71 -10.26 5.67
C PRO A 197 -23.26 -10.32 6.20
N ASP A 198 -22.26 -10.36 5.32
CA ASP A 198 -20.88 -10.68 5.71
C ASP A 198 -19.89 -9.51 5.60
N TRP A 199 -20.38 -8.26 5.53
CA TRP A 199 -19.49 -7.10 5.45
C TRP A 199 -18.44 -7.01 6.60
N PRO A 200 -18.64 -7.53 7.83
CA PRO A 200 -17.61 -7.55 8.86
C PRO A 200 -16.38 -8.34 8.45
N ARG A 201 -16.53 -9.43 7.69
CA ARG A 201 -15.39 -10.21 7.15
C ARG A 201 -14.60 -9.44 6.10
N ASN A 202 -15.28 -8.66 5.25
CA ASN A 202 -14.60 -7.74 4.34
C ASN A 202 -13.84 -6.66 5.12
N LEU A 203 -14.38 -6.21 6.27
CA LEU A 203 -13.71 -5.25 7.14
C LEU A 203 -12.46 -5.85 7.79
N GLU A 204 -12.52 -7.08 8.28
CA GLU A 204 -11.34 -7.81 8.81
C GLU A 204 -10.23 -7.91 7.77
N LEU A 205 -10.57 -8.28 6.53
CA LEU A 205 -9.62 -8.32 5.42
C LEU A 205 -9.03 -6.93 5.14
N ALA A 206 -9.87 -5.90 5.11
CA ALA A 206 -9.43 -4.53 4.86
C ALA A 206 -8.47 -4.03 5.96
N GLN A 207 -8.76 -4.33 7.23
CA GLN A 207 -7.88 -3.98 8.35
C GLN A 207 -6.54 -4.70 8.27
N ALA A 208 -6.55 -6.01 8.00
CA ALA A 208 -5.33 -6.79 7.84
C ALA A 208 -4.46 -6.26 6.68
N LEU A 209 -5.08 -5.90 5.54
CA LEU A 209 -4.36 -5.28 4.43
C LEU A 209 -3.84 -3.89 4.77
N THR A 210 -4.60 -3.08 5.52
CA THR A 210 -4.15 -1.75 5.99
C THR A 210 -2.91 -1.86 6.87
N ASP A 211 -2.90 -2.82 7.79
CA ASP A 211 -1.76 -3.07 8.68
C ASP A 211 -0.53 -3.56 7.88
N ALA A 212 -0.73 -4.50 6.95
CA ALA A 212 0.33 -5.01 6.09
C ALA A 212 0.90 -3.94 5.15
N LEU A 213 0.06 -3.06 4.58
CA LEU A 213 0.47 -1.91 3.78
C LEU A 213 1.38 -0.97 4.59
N ASN A 214 0.98 -0.63 5.82
CA ASN A 214 1.75 0.25 6.69
C ASN A 214 3.01 -0.43 7.25
N ALA A 215 3.05 -1.76 7.32
CA ALA A 215 4.27 -2.50 7.64
C ALA A 215 5.26 -2.49 6.45
N ALA A 216 4.77 -2.57 5.21
CA ALA A 216 5.60 -2.54 4.01
C ALA A 216 6.10 -1.12 3.67
N ALA A 217 5.25 -0.10 3.83
CA ALA A 217 5.58 1.30 3.60
C ALA A 217 4.87 2.17 4.67
N PRO A 218 5.58 2.61 5.71
CA PRO A 218 4.98 3.30 6.85
C PRO A 218 4.17 4.54 6.44
N GLY A 219 2.90 4.55 6.84
CA GLY A 219 1.97 5.65 6.56
C GLY A 219 1.34 5.64 5.16
N VAL A 220 1.60 4.63 4.33
CA VAL A 220 1.05 4.54 2.97
C VAL A 220 -0.45 4.27 2.98
N SER A 221 -0.95 3.49 3.93
CA SER A 221 -2.39 3.22 4.02
C SER A 221 -3.08 4.21 4.94
N ARG A 222 -4.20 4.72 4.48
CA ARG A 222 -5.17 5.46 5.30
C ARG A 222 -6.03 4.48 6.08
N GLU A 223 -6.74 4.98 7.08
CA GLU A 223 -7.74 4.19 7.80
C GLU A 223 -8.81 3.66 6.85
N VAL A 224 -9.29 2.45 7.13
CA VAL A 224 -10.37 1.82 6.36
C VAL A 224 -11.62 2.69 6.40
N LYS A 225 -12.18 2.99 5.25
CA LYS A 225 -13.40 3.78 5.12
C LYS A 225 -14.61 2.87 5.03
N VAL A 226 -15.49 2.97 6.00
CA VAL A 226 -16.75 2.21 6.01
C VAL A 226 -17.89 3.11 5.53
N LYS A 227 -18.59 2.69 4.46
CA LYS A 227 -19.72 3.42 3.85
C LYS A 227 -20.99 2.59 3.85
N SER A 228 -22.14 3.25 3.70
CA SER A 228 -23.46 2.60 3.63
C SER A 228 -23.71 1.87 2.31
N GLY A 229 -23.08 2.27 1.22
CA GLY A 229 -23.22 1.60 -0.07
C GLY A 229 -22.71 0.16 -0.05
N ARG A 230 -23.14 -0.65 -1.03
CA ARG A 230 -22.76 -2.07 -1.14
C ARG A 230 -21.48 -2.29 -1.93
N PHE A 231 -21.20 -1.45 -2.92
CA PHE A 231 -20.00 -1.49 -3.78
C PHE A 231 -19.71 -2.88 -4.34
N ASN A 232 -20.73 -3.64 -4.69
CA ASN A 232 -20.67 -5.02 -5.19
C ASN A 232 -19.92 -6.02 -4.28
N GLN A 233 -19.51 -5.62 -3.08
CA GLN A 233 -18.72 -6.46 -2.17
C GLN A 233 -19.51 -7.62 -1.53
N HIS A 234 -20.83 -7.64 -1.69
CA HIS A 234 -21.67 -8.74 -1.22
C HIS A 234 -21.45 -10.06 -1.99
N VAL A 235 -20.77 -10.01 -3.12
CA VAL A 235 -20.48 -11.21 -3.93
C VAL A 235 -19.44 -12.13 -3.27
N SER A 236 -18.59 -11.60 -2.37
CA SER A 236 -17.54 -12.39 -1.69
C SER A 236 -17.06 -11.70 -0.41
N THR A 237 -16.70 -12.48 0.60
CA THR A 237 -16.00 -11.98 1.79
C THR A 237 -14.54 -11.56 1.50
N GLY A 238 -14.00 -11.97 0.35
CA GLY A 238 -12.71 -11.53 -0.19
C GLY A 238 -12.80 -10.30 -1.09
N ALA A 239 -13.99 -9.66 -1.20
CA ALA A 239 -14.19 -8.50 -2.07
C ALA A 239 -13.91 -7.18 -1.35
N LEU A 240 -13.12 -6.29 -1.97
CA LEU A 240 -12.81 -4.96 -1.48
C LEU A 240 -12.80 -3.94 -2.64
N LEU A 241 -13.02 -2.67 -2.30
CA LEU A 241 -12.68 -1.54 -3.15
C LEU A 241 -11.37 -0.94 -2.65
N ILE A 242 -10.43 -0.75 -3.56
CA ILE A 242 -9.11 -0.22 -3.27
C ILE A 242 -8.93 1.10 -4.03
N GLU A 243 -8.81 2.17 -3.28
CA GLU A 243 -8.46 3.49 -3.81
C GLU A 243 -6.93 3.61 -3.88
N VAL A 244 -6.38 3.66 -5.07
CA VAL A 244 -4.94 3.84 -5.30
C VAL A 244 -4.67 5.32 -5.55
N GLY A 245 -4.35 6.05 -4.48
CA GLY A 245 -4.23 7.50 -4.53
C GLY A 245 -5.55 8.21 -4.77
N ASN A 246 -5.46 9.41 -5.28
CA ASN A 246 -6.59 10.25 -5.70
C ASN A 246 -6.28 10.99 -6.99
N ASN A 247 -7.26 11.73 -7.53
CA ASN A 247 -7.11 12.47 -8.78
C ASN A 247 -6.00 13.54 -8.80
N ARG A 248 -5.43 13.90 -7.65
CA ARG A 248 -4.31 14.84 -7.54
C ARG A 248 -2.94 14.16 -7.47
N ASN A 249 -2.90 12.85 -7.37
CA ASN A 249 -1.67 12.09 -7.57
C ASN A 249 -1.30 12.05 -9.05
N THR A 250 -0.05 11.75 -9.33
CA THR A 250 0.40 11.39 -10.67
C THR A 250 0.20 9.89 -10.91
N LEU A 251 0.11 9.49 -12.16
CA LEU A 251 0.08 8.06 -12.52
C LEU A 251 1.33 7.32 -11.99
N ALA A 252 2.50 7.95 -12.04
CA ALA A 252 3.74 7.36 -11.55
C ALA A 252 3.69 7.06 -10.03
N GLU A 253 3.10 7.95 -9.23
CA GLU A 253 2.88 7.72 -7.79
C GLU A 253 1.91 6.57 -7.53
N ALA A 254 0.85 6.44 -8.35
CA ALA A 254 -0.10 5.34 -8.26
C ALA A 254 0.53 4.00 -8.65
N LEU A 255 1.31 3.96 -9.73
CA LEU A 255 2.04 2.75 -10.15
C LEU A 255 3.07 2.31 -9.09
N ALA A 256 3.70 3.27 -8.39
CA ALA A 256 4.61 2.97 -7.29
C ALA A 256 3.92 2.31 -6.08
N ALA A 257 2.61 2.47 -5.91
CA ALA A 257 1.84 1.80 -4.86
C ALA A 257 1.55 0.32 -5.18
N CYS A 258 1.52 -0.08 -6.45
CA CYS A 258 1.17 -1.45 -6.85
C CYS A 258 2.05 -2.54 -6.23
N PRO A 259 3.39 -2.46 -6.22
CA PRO A 259 4.21 -3.48 -5.56
C PRO A 259 3.98 -3.53 -4.04
N VAL A 260 3.67 -2.41 -3.39
CA VAL A 260 3.37 -2.37 -1.96
C VAL A 260 2.04 -3.07 -1.67
N ILE A 261 1.01 -2.84 -2.50
CA ILE A 261 -0.28 -3.52 -2.40
C ILE A 261 -0.10 -5.04 -2.61
N ALA A 262 0.66 -5.43 -3.61
CA ALA A 262 0.91 -6.84 -3.90
C ALA A 262 1.65 -7.55 -2.76
N GLN A 263 2.68 -6.94 -2.18
CA GLN A 263 3.40 -7.47 -1.01
C GLN A 263 2.49 -7.58 0.21
N ALA A 264 1.67 -6.56 0.48
CA ALA A 264 0.72 -6.58 1.59
C ALA A 264 -0.29 -7.73 1.44
N LEU A 265 -0.83 -7.95 0.22
CA LEU A 265 -1.73 -9.06 -0.04
C LEU A 265 -1.05 -10.42 0.16
N ALA A 266 0.18 -10.58 -0.28
CA ALA A 266 0.94 -11.81 -0.07
C ALA A 266 1.15 -12.11 1.42
N GLN A 267 1.47 -11.11 2.24
CA GLN A 267 1.59 -11.26 3.69
C GLN A 267 0.27 -11.66 4.35
N VAL A 268 -0.83 -11.00 3.98
CA VAL A 268 -2.17 -11.31 4.50
C VAL A 268 -2.61 -12.71 4.09
N HIS A 269 -2.37 -13.10 2.84
CA HIS A 269 -2.70 -14.45 2.36
C HIS A 269 -1.93 -15.52 3.15
N ALA A 270 -0.62 -15.36 3.29
CA ALA A 270 0.21 -16.31 4.05
C ALA A 270 -0.24 -16.43 5.52
N ALA A 271 -0.63 -15.32 6.16
CA ALA A 271 -1.13 -15.34 7.53
C ALA A 271 -2.49 -16.05 7.67
N ARG A 272 -3.34 -15.99 6.64
CA ARG A 272 -4.68 -16.65 6.64
C ARG A 272 -4.62 -18.14 6.35
N THR A 273 -3.65 -18.61 5.58
CA THR A 273 -3.47 -20.04 5.27
C THR A 273 -2.83 -20.82 6.42
N LEU A 274 -2.24 -20.13 7.40
CA LEU A 274 -1.65 -20.75 8.60
C LEU A 274 -2.65 -20.91 9.77
N GLN A 275 -3.88 -20.41 9.63
CA GLN A 275 -4.94 -20.51 10.64
C GLN A 275 -5.94 -21.61 10.33
#